data_1a07eda33a7810efc382ab2c1b4ae4a4
#
_entry.id   1a07eda33a7810efc382ab2c1b4ae4a4
#
_cell.length_a   1.000
_cell.length_b   1.000
_cell.length_c   1.000
_cell.angle_alpha   90.00
_cell.angle_beta   90.00
_cell.angle_gamma   90.00
#
_symmetry.space_group_name_H-M   'P 1'
#
loop_
_entity.id
_entity.type
_entity.pdbx_description
1 polymer ?
#
loop_
_entity_poly.entity_id
_entity_poly.type
_entity_poly.pdbx_seq_one_letter_code
_entity_poly.pdbx_strand_id
1 'polypeptide(L)'
;MSDTQKKIDLATVITELEKACAEKPDSVFVHHQLGLVYRQAGRVDDAVRELSKAIELDDQSVESLINLGAIFFDKGDVDRALELNERALKVTPNMAEAHVNIGLIRQRQNLIDEAIESYTRATQIIPDLVTAWINLTSALTMKEEDEKAVEAARQAVTIEPDSAMARNNLAVALYFKGDFEESKKNVEKARELGYPIDDRFAQALEEKLGHS
;
A
#
# COMPACT_ATOMS: atom_id res chain seq x y z
N MET A 1 14.03 20.05 -28.85
CA MET A 1 14.93 18.88 -28.76
C MET A 1 14.21 17.89 -27.88
N SER A 2 13.71 16.82 -28.47
CA SER A 2 12.82 15.84 -27.83
C SER A 2 13.60 14.99 -26.83
N ASP A 3 13.19 15.05 -25.56
CA ASP A 3 13.59 14.12 -24.52
C ASP A 3 12.87 12.77 -24.78
N THR A 4 13.52 11.94 -25.55
CA THR A 4 13.17 10.54 -25.68
C THR A 4 13.72 9.84 -24.43
N GLN A 5 12.98 9.93 -23.33
CA GLN A 5 13.22 9.11 -22.15
C GLN A 5 13.09 7.66 -22.59
N LYS A 6 14.22 6.95 -22.76
CA LYS A 6 14.29 5.51 -23.07
C LYS A 6 13.42 4.81 -22.01
N LYS A 7 12.22 4.37 -22.38
CA LYS A 7 11.51 3.34 -21.62
C LYS A 7 12.47 2.15 -21.57
N ILE A 8 13.03 1.87 -20.40
CA ILE A 8 13.84 0.67 -20.18
C ILE A 8 12.90 -0.49 -20.49
N ASP A 9 13.24 -1.26 -21.49
CA ASP A 9 12.46 -2.46 -21.85
C ASP A 9 12.67 -3.50 -20.75
N LEU A 10 11.59 -3.84 -20.04
CA LEU A 10 11.58 -4.84 -18.97
C LEU A 10 12.19 -6.18 -19.43
N ALA A 11 11.99 -6.56 -20.69
CA ALA A 11 12.56 -7.80 -21.23
C ALA A 11 14.09 -7.76 -21.25
N THR A 12 14.66 -6.62 -21.61
CA THR A 12 16.13 -6.42 -21.59
C THR A 12 16.67 -6.49 -20.15
N VAL A 13 16.00 -5.83 -19.19
CA VAL A 13 16.40 -5.85 -17.78
C VAL A 13 16.32 -7.26 -17.21
N ILE A 14 15.26 -8.01 -17.52
CA ILE A 14 15.11 -9.41 -17.10
C ILE A 14 16.30 -10.23 -17.63
N THR A 15 16.61 -10.13 -18.93
CA THR A 15 17.70 -10.89 -19.54
C THR A 15 19.07 -10.59 -18.89
N GLU A 16 19.33 -9.31 -18.58
CA GLU A 16 20.57 -8.90 -17.91
C GLU A 16 20.64 -9.46 -16.48
N LEU A 17 19.53 -9.43 -15.73
CA LEU A 17 19.48 -9.96 -14.37
C LEU A 17 19.53 -11.49 -14.34
N GLU A 18 18.87 -12.19 -15.28
CA GLU A 18 18.99 -13.65 -15.42
C GLU A 18 20.46 -14.06 -15.67
N LYS A 19 21.17 -13.31 -16.53
CA LYS A 19 22.63 -13.53 -16.76
C LYS A 19 23.42 -13.26 -15.49
N ALA A 20 23.13 -12.17 -14.78
CA ALA A 20 23.80 -11.84 -13.52
C ALA A 20 23.55 -12.90 -12.43
N CYS A 21 22.34 -13.51 -12.36
CA CYS A 21 22.06 -14.64 -11.48
C CYS A 21 22.89 -15.88 -11.85
N ALA A 22 23.07 -16.15 -13.15
CA ALA A 22 23.88 -17.27 -13.59
C ALA A 22 25.39 -17.07 -13.27
N GLU A 23 25.89 -15.83 -13.35
CA GLU A 23 27.25 -15.46 -12.99
C GLU A 23 27.49 -15.40 -11.47
N LYS A 24 26.43 -15.07 -10.68
CA LYS A 24 26.49 -14.89 -9.21
C LYS A 24 25.31 -15.60 -8.54
N PRO A 25 25.27 -16.95 -8.54
CA PRO A 25 24.12 -17.70 -8.05
C PRO A 25 23.85 -17.59 -6.54
N ASP A 26 24.82 -17.06 -5.78
CA ASP A 26 24.69 -16.87 -4.33
C ASP A 26 24.50 -15.39 -3.95
N SER A 27 24.14 -14.53 -4.92
CA SER A 27 23.93 -13.11 -4.67
C SER A 27 22.49 -12.82 -4.26
N VAL A 28 22.25 -12.61 -2.98
CA VAL A 28 20.95 -12.17 -2.43
C VAL A 28 20.39 -10.97 -3.21
N PHE A 29 21.24 -9.97 -3.43
CA PHE A 29 20.85 -8.75 -4.14
C PHE A 29 20.35 -9.02 -5.56
N VAL A 30 21.04 -9.88 -6.34
CA VAL A 30 20.65 -10.14 -7.73
C VAL A 30 19.33 -10.91 -7.79
N HIS A 31 19.15 -11.93 -6.94
CA HIS A 31 17.90 -12.68 -6.84
C HIS A 31 16.73 -11.77 -6.39
N HIS A 32 16.97 -10.90 -5.40
CA HIS A 32 15.97 -9.91 -4.99
C HIS A 32 15.55 -9.00 -6.15
N GLN A 33 16.52 -8.38 -6.86
CA GLN A 33 16.24 -7.50 -7.99
C GLN A 33 15.50 -8.21 -9.13
N LEU A 34 15.90 -9.43 -9.48
CA LEU A 34 15.23 -10.22 -10.49
C LEU A 34 13.79 -10.54 -10.08
N GLY A 35 13.56 -10.87 -8.80
CA GLY A 35 12.23 -11.09 -8.24
C GLY A 35 11.32 -9.87 -8.38
N LEU A 36 11.82 -8.66 -8.09
CA LEU A 36 11.08 -7.41 -8.26
C LEU A 36 10.71 -7.15 -9.72
N VAL A 37 11.64 -7.34 -10.63
CA VAL A 37 11.42 -7.11 -12.07
C VAL A 37 10.46 -8.14 -12.65
N TYR A 38 10.52 -9.41 -12.22
CA TYR A 38 9.52 -10.41 -12.59
C TYR A 38 8.11 -10.04 -12.09
N ARG A 39 7.98 -9.55 -10.84
CA ARG A 39 6.70 -9.05 -10.32
C ARG A 39 6.15 -7.93 -11.18
N GLN A 40 6.99 -6.95 -11.54
CA GLN A 40 6.60 -5.84 -12.41
C GLN A 40 6.19 -6.29 -13.82
N ALA A 41 6.80 -7.35 -14.34
CA ALA A 41 6.48 -7.97 -15.62
C ALA A 41 5.23 -8.89 -15.56
N GLY A 42 4.60 -9.06 -14.40
CA GLY A 42 3.47 -9.98 -14.20
C GLY A 42 3.88 -11.46 -14.11
N ARG A 43 5.18 -11.77 -14.11
CA ARG A 43 5.72 -13.13 -13.97
C ARG A 43 5.79 -13.54 -12.50
N VAL A 44 4.60 -13.66 -11.89
CA VAL A 44 4.45 -13.78 -10.41
C VAL A 44 5.15 -15.02 -9.86
N ASP A 45 5.05 -16.18 -10.53
CA ASP A 45 5.66 -17.43 -10.04
C ASP A 45 7.20 -17.39 -10.13
N ASP A 46 7.75 -16.74 -11.15
CA ASP A 46 9.18 -16.46 -11.25
C ASP A 46 9.64 -15.51 -10.15
N ALA A 47 8.84 -14.48 -9.85
CA ALA A 47 9.12 -13.56 -8.74
C ALA A 47 9.17 -14.28 -7.38
N VAL A 48 8.20 -15.17 -7.13
CA VAL A 48 8.18 -15.99 -5.91
C VAL A 48 9.45 -16.85 -5.81
N ARG A 49 9.86 -17.49 -6.91
CA ARG A 49 11.06 -18.33 -6.92
C ARG A 49 12.32 -17.53 -6.57
N GLU A 50 12.53 -16.39 -7.23
CA GLU A 50 13.72 -15.58 -7.02
C GLU A 50 13.77 -14.91 -5.65
N LEU A 51 12.64 -14.36 -5.15
CA LEU A 51 12.57 -13.80 -3.79
C LEU A 51 12.77 -14.90 -2.72
N SER A 52 12.21 -16.10 -2.93
CA SER A 52 12.45 -17.24 -2.04
C SER A 52 13.92 -17.62 -2.03
N LYS A 53 14.60 -17.61 -3.20
CA LYS A 53 16.02 -17.87 -3.28
C LYS A 53 16.85 -16.83 -2.54
N ALA A 54 16.48 -15.54 -2.64
CA ALA A 54 17.13 -14.48 -1.86
C ALA A 54 17.02 -14.74 -0.34
N ILE A 55 15.83 -15.18 0.15
CA ILE A 55 15.59 -15.51 1.55
C ILE A 55 16.30 -16.80 1.99
N GLU A 56 16.46 -17.78 1.10
CA GLU A 56 17.28 -18.98 1.37
C GLU A 56 18.77 -18.65 1.56
N LEU A 57 19.27 -17.67 0.79
CA LEU A 57 20.66 -17.23 0.85
C LEU A 57 20.91 -16.31 2.08
N ASP A 58 19.93 -15.51 2.44
CA ASP A 58 19.96 -14.66 3.63
C ASP A 58 18.54 -14.59 4.23
N ASP A 59 18.33 -15.31 5.32
CA ASP A 59 17.03 -15.39 6.03
C ASP A 59 16.65 -14.09 6.74
N GLN A 60 17.58 -13.13 6.81
CA GLN A 60 17.38 -11.77 7.34
C GLN A 60 17.18 -10.72 6.24
N SER A 61 17.04 -11.11 4.98
CA SER A 61 16.76 -10.18 3.87
C SER A 61 15.35 -9.59 4.00
N VAL A 62 15.24 -8.50 4.78
CA VAL A 62 13.98 -7.84 5.14
C VAL A 62 13.18 -7.44 3.91
N GLU A 63 13.84 -6.83 2.92
CA GLU A 63 13.20 -6.39 1.68
C GLU A 63 12.63 -7.58 0.89
N SER A 64 13.33 -8.71 0.85
CA SER A 64 12.84 -9.92 0.18
C SER A 64 11.65 -10.53 0.91
N LEU A 65 11.69 -10.56 2.25
CA LEU A 65 10.58 -11.01 3.09
C LEU A 65 9.32 -10.18 2.85
N ILE A 66 9.43 -8.83 2.87
CA ILE A 66 8.31 -7.92 2.65
C ILE A 66 7.73 -8.08 1.24
N ASN A 67 8.59 -8.12 0.22
CA ASN A 67 8.13 -8.23 -1.17
C ASN A 67 7.47 -9.57 -1.46
N LEU A 68 8.01 -10.67 -0.92
CA LEU A 68 7.38 -11.99 -1.04
C LEU A 68 6.05 -12.04 -0.25
N GLY A 69 6.00 -11.43 0.93
CA GLY A 69 4.78 -11.29 1.72
C GLY A 69 3.68 -10.54 0.96
N ALA A 70 4.02 -9.45 0.28
CA ALA A 70 3.08 -8.71 -0.56
C ALA A 70 2.55 -9.56 -1.72
N ILE A 71 3.41 -10.37 -2.37
CA ILE A 71 2.96 -11.29 -3.44
C ILE A 71 1.98 -12.33 -2.89
N PHE A 72 2.25 -12.93 -1.73
CA PHE A 72 1.32 -13.89 -1.13
C PHE A 72 0.00 -13.24 -0.71
N PHE A 73 0.03 -11.99 -0.21
CA PHE A 73 -1.18 -11.23 0.06
C PHE A 73 -2.03 -11.03 -1.22
N ASP A 74 -1.41 -10.62 -2.33
CA ASP A 74 -2.06 -10.44 -3.63
C ASP A 74 -2.66 -11.76 -4.16
N LYS A 75 -1.98 -12.90 -3.91
CA LYS A 75 -2.48 -14.26 -4.23
C LYS A 75 -3.58 -14.76 -3.28
N GLY A 76 -3.89 -14.02 -2.22
CA GLY A 76 -4.89 -14.40 -1.20
C GLY A 76 -4.38 -15.34 -0.11
N ASP A 77 -3.09 -15.65 -0.09
CA ASP A 77 -2.46 -16.47 0.95
C ASP A 77 -2.04 -15.57 2.12
N VAL A 78 -3.03 -15.23 2.94
CA VAL A 78 -2.87 -14.29 4.05
C VAL A 78 -1.97 -14.84 5.15
N ASP A 79 -1.92 -16.15 5.33
CA ASP A 79 -1.13 -16.79 6.39
C ASP A 79 0.37 -16.70 6.08
N ARG A 80 0.78 -17.05 4.85
CA ARG A 80 2.17 -16.87 4.43
C ARG A 80 2.57 -15.39 4.34
N ALA A 81 1.66 -14.52 3.91
CA ALA A 81 1.90 -13.10 3.90
C ALA A 81 2.19 -12.57 5.32
N LEU A 82 1.40 -12.98 6.31
CA LEU A 82 1.59 -12.59 7.71
C LEU A 82 2.92 -13.10 8.25
N GLU A 83 3.20 -14.40 8.09
CA GLU A 83 4.46 -15.02 8.56
C GLU A 83 5.69 -14.25 8.06
N LEU A 84 5.72 -13.91 6.75
CA LEU A 84 6.86 -13.23 6.14
C LEU A 84 7.03 -11.81 6.68
N ASN A 85 5.95 -11.05 6.86
CA ASN A 85 6.03 -9.70 7.43
C ASN A 85 6.41 -9.74 8.92
N GLU A 86 5.93 -10.72 9.69
CA GLU A 86 6.35 -10.91 11.09
C GLU A 86 7.84 -11.30 11.20
N ARG A 87 8.35 -12.12 10.26
CA ARG A 87 9.80 -12.41 10.17
C ARG A 87 10.59 -11.14 9.88
N ALA A 88 10.13 -10.31 8.96
CA ALA A 88 10.75 -9.01 8.67
C ALA A 88 10.82 -8.12 9.92
N LEU A 89 9.74 -8.06 10.72
CA LEU A 89 9.72 -7.29 11.97
C LEU A 89 10.58 -7.89 13.08
N LYS A 90 10.84 -9.20 13.09
CA LYS A 90 11.83 -9.80 14.02
C LYS A 90 13.24 -9.32 13.72
N VAL A 91 13.57 -9.08 12.46
CA VAL A 91 14.88 -8.53 12.05
C VAL A 91 14.92 -7.02 12.24
N THR A 92 13.90 -6.31 11.76
CA THR A 92 13.81 -4.85 11.80
C THR A 92 12.46 -4.42 12.40
N PRO A 93 12.36 -4.26 13.72
CA PRO A 93 11.08 -3.95 14.39
C PRO A 93 10.42 -2.64 13.97
N ASN A 94 11.20 -1.70 13.47
CA ASN A 94 10.72 -0.39 13.01
C ASN A 94 10.65 -0.31 11.47
N MET A 95 10.16 -1.36 10.81
CA MET A 95 9.92 -1.36 9.36
C MET A 95 8.47 -0.97 9.08
N ALA A 96 8.26 0.29 8.66
CA ALA A 96 6.91 0.83 8.46
C ALA A 96 6.11 0.05 7.41
N GLU A 97 6.76 -0.37 6.32
CA GLU A 97 6.13 -1.13 5.25
C GLU A 97 5.60 -2.49 5.73
N ALA A 98 6.33 -3.18 6.62
CA ALA A 98 5.87 -4.43 7.21
C ALA A 98 4.64 -4.21 8.10
N HIS A 99 4.61 -3.12 8.88
CA HIS A 99 3.43 -2.75 9.66
C HIS A 99 2.23 -2.42 8.76
N VAL A 100 2.43 -1.70 7.63
CA VAL A 100 1.35 -1.44 6.65
C VAL A 100 0.81 -2.76 6.09
N ASN A 101 1.69 -3.67 5.69
CA ASN A 101 1.28 -4.98 5.15
C ASN A 101 0.50 -5.81 6.17
N ILE A 102 0.96 -5.86 7.42
CA ILE A 102 0.24 -6.54 8.50
C ILE A 102 -1.13 -5.90 8.71
N GLY A 103 -1.22 -4.58 8.70
CA GLY A 103 -2.49 -3.87 8.78
C GLY A 103 -3.47 -4.27 7.67
N LEU A 104 -3.00 -4.36 6.41
CA LEU A 104 -3.80 -4.83 5.27
C LEU A 104 -4.28 -6.28 5.46
N ILE A 105 -3.40 -7.16 5.95
CA ILE A 105 -3.73 -8.55 6.26
C ILE A 105 -4.81 -8.61 7.34
N ARG A 106 -4.66 -7.87 8.44
CA ARG A 106 -5.61 -7.84 9.55
C ARG A 106 -6.96 -7.27 9.11
N GLN A 107 -6.96 -6.22 8.30
CA GLN A 107 -8.19 -5.67 7.74
C GLN A 107 -8.92 -6.69 6.84
N ARG A 108 -8.19 -7.44 6.03
CA ARG A 108 -8.77 -8.52 5.21
C ARG A 108 -9.34 -9.67 6.04
N GLN A 109 -8.76 -9.93 7.23
CA GLN A 109 -9.26 -10.88 8.22
C GLN A 109 -10.43 -10.32 9.05
N ASN A 110 -10.87 -9.08 8.80
CA ASN A 110 -11.86 -8.34 9.58
C ASN A 110 -11.43 -8.07 11.04
N LEU A 111 -10.13 -8.05 11.31
CA LEU A 111 -9.52 -7.71 12.59
C LEU A 111 -9.17 -6.22 12.60
N ILE A 112 -10.21 -5.37 12.63
CA ILE A 112 -10.07 -3.94 12.38
C ILE A 112 -9.23 -3.23 13.44
N ASP A 113 -9.36 -3.61 14.72
CA ASP A 113 -8.56 -3.03 15.80
C ASP A 113 -7.07 -3.29 15.61
N GLU A 114 -6.70 -4.51 15.25
CA GLU A 114 -5.31 -4.90 14.99
C GLU A 114 -4.75 -4.20 13.72
N ALA A 115 -5.61 -3.96 12.73
CA ALA A 115 -5.24 -3.18 11.54
C ALA A 115 -4.94 -1.72 11.91
N ILE A 116 -5.79 -1.08 12.73
CA ILE A 116 -5.59 0.30 13.22
C ILE A 116 -4.28 0.41 14.00
N GLU A 117 -3.99 -0.55 14.90
CA GLU A 117 -2.74 -0.59 15.65
C GLU A 117 -1.53 -0.65 14.71
N SER A 118 -1.57 -1.54 13.72
CA SER A 118 -0.50 -1.73 12.76
C SER A 118 -0.26 -0.48 11.90
N TYR A 119 -1.31 0.14 11.37
CA TYR A 119 -1.21 1.38 10.60
C TYR A 119 -0.74 2.56 11.46
N THR A 120 -1.22 2.65 12.69
CA THR A 120 -0.76 3.68 13.65
C THR A 120 0.73 3.53 13.92
N ARG A 121 1.21 2.29 14.07
CA ARG A 121 2.65 2.05 14.24
C ARG A 121 3.44 2.49 13.01
N ALA A 122 2.95 2.22 11.79
CA ALA A 122 3.59 2.67 10.56
C ALA A 122 3.69 4.20 10.48
N THR A 123 2.61 4.94 10.83
CA THR A 123 2.61 6.42 10.83
C THR A 123 3.54 7.01 11.90
N GLN A 124 3.76 6.33 13.01
CA GLN A 124 4.73 6.74 14.05
C GLN A 124 6.18 6.54 13.59
N ILE A 125 6.44 5.48 12.82
CA ILE A 125 7.79 5.17 12.31
C ILE A 125 8.15 6.13 11.17
N ILE A 126 7.25 6.29 10.19
CA ILE A 126 7.42 7.20 9.05
C ILE A 126 6.20 8.12 8.97
N PRO A 127 6.24 9.30 9.61
CA PRO A 127 5.11 10.23 9.63
C PRO A 127 4.64 10.70 8.26
N ASP A 128 5.53 10.70 7.26
CA ASP A 128 5.23 11.13 5.89
C ASP A 128 4.82 9.96 4.98
N LEU A 129 4.57 8.77 5.53
CA LEU A 129 4.11 7.61 4.75
C LEU A 129 2.61 7.73 4.45
N VAL A 130 2.29 8.39 3.34
CA VAL A 130 0.89 8.68 2.93
C VAL A 130 0.02 7.42 2.90
N THR A 131 0.56 6.30 2.40
CA THR A 131 -0.18 5.03 2.31
C THR A 131 -0.62 4.52 3.68
N ALA A 132 0.18 4.72 4.74
CA ALA A 132 -0.20 4.35 6.10
C ALA A 132 -1.38 5.19 6.62
N TRP A 133 -1.37 6.50 6.37
CA TRP A 133 -2.48 7.39 6.74
C TRP A 133 -3.77 7.09 5.97
N ILE A 134 -3.66 6.81 4.67
CA ILE A 134 -4.81 6.41 3.83
C ILE A 134 -5.46 5.13 4.36
N ASN A 135 -4.65 4.11 4.68
CA ASN A 135 -5.15 2.84 5.19
C ASN A 135 -5.70 2.98 6.62
N LEU A 136 -5.04 3.79 7.47
CA LEU A 136 -5.55 4.12 8.80
C LEU A 136 -6.92 4.80 8.72
N THR A 137 -7.09 5.76 7.81
CA THR A 137 -8.39 6.41 7.57
C THR A 137 -9.46 5.39 7.23
N SER A 138 -9.17 4.48 6.29
CA SER A 138 -10.12 3.44 5.89
C SER A 138 -10.52 2.54 7.07
N ALA A 139 -9.55 2.09 7.86
CA ALA A 139 -9.80 1.23 9.01
C ALA A 139 -10.60 1.95 10.11
N LEU A 140 -10.29 3.23 10.39
CA LEU A 140 -11.04 4.06 11.35
C LEU A 140 -12.47 4.31 10.89
N THR A 141 -12.69 4.56 9.59
CA THR A 141 -14.04 4.69 9.01
C THR A 141 -14.82 3.39 9.14
N MET A 142 -14.20 2.23 8.90
CA MET A 142 -14.85 0.93 9.10
C MET A 142 -15.21 0.67 10.56
N LYS A 143 -14.49 1.26 11.50
CA LYS A 143 -14.75 1.18 12.94
C LYS A 143 -15.73 2.23 13.44
N GLU A 144 -16.21 3.13 12.57
CA GLU A 144 -17.10 4.26 12.92
C GLU A 144 -16.45 5.25 13.92
N GLU A 145 -15.10 5.37 13.89
CA GLU A 145 -14.34 6.37 14.65
C GLU A 145 -14.15 7.65 13.80
N ASP A 146 -15.26 8.33 13.50
CA ASP A 146 -15.34 9.34 12.45
C ASP A 146 -14.39 10.53 12.66
N GLU A 147 -14.25 11.04 13.90
CA GLU A 147 -13.34 12.15 14.21
C GLU A 147 -11.88 11.77 13.92
N LYS A 148 -11.48 10.57 14.35
CA LYS A 148 -10.11 10.09 14.12
C LYS A 148 -9.86 9.78 12.64
N ALA A 149 -10.89 9.26 11.93
CA ALA A 149 -10.81 9.02 10.49
C ALA A 149 -10.57 10.33 9.73
N VAL A 150 -11.29 11.41 10.07
CA VAL A 150 -11.08 12.73 9.47
C VAL A 150 -9.69 13.28 9.79
N GLU A 151 -9.21 13.11 11.03
CA GLU A 151 -7.86 13.56 11.42
C GLU A 151 -6.78 12.83 10.60
N ALA A 152 -6.85 11.50 10.51
CA ALA A 152 -5.93 10.69 9.73
C ALA A 152 -5.96 11.05 8.23
N ALA A 153 -7.16 11.25 7.67
CA ALA A 153 -7.33 11.65 6.28
C ALA A 153 -6.74 13.04 5.99
N ARG A 154 -6.87 13.99 6.92
CA ARG A 154 -6.26 15.32 6.80
C ARG A 154 -4.74 15.25 6.81
N GLN A 155 -4.14 14.34 7.59
CA GLN A 155 -2.69 14.10 7.55
C GLN A 155 -2.27 13.61 6.16
N ALA A 156 -2.95 12.60 5.59
CA ALA A 156 -2.66 12.13 4.24
C ALA A 156 -2.73 13.26 3.18
N VAL A 157 -3.75 14.11 3.24
CA VAL A 157 -3.92 15.25 2.32
C VAL A 157 -2.88 16.35 2.57
N THR A 158 -2.42 16.53 3.81
CA THR A 158 -1.36 17.51 4.14
C THR A 158 -0.02 17.08 3.55
N ILE A 159 0.30 15.79 3.63
CA ILE A 159 1.55 15.24 3.09
C ILE A 159 1.51 15.25 1.55
N GLU A 160 0.40 14.81 0.96
CA GLU A 160 0.24 14.73 -0.49
C GLU A 160 -1.06 15.41 -0.96
N PRO A 161 -1.08 16.76 -1.13
CA PRO A 161 -2.29 17.52 -1.43
C PRO A 161 -2.98 17.13 -2.74
N ASP A 162 -2.22 16.59 -3.70
CA ASP A 162 -2.70 16.18 -5.02
C ASP A 162 -2.93 14.66 -5.11
N SER A 163 -2.94 13.94 -3.99
CA SER A 163 -3.34 12.54 -3.96
C SER A 163 -4.85 12.42 -4.09
N ALA A 164 -5.29 11.94 -5.26
CA ALA A 164 -6.70 11.73 -5.56
C ALA A 164 -7.36 10.74 -4.56
N MET A 165 -6.62 9.70 -4.15
CA MET A 165 -7.07 8.71 -3.17
C MET A 165 -7.20 9.32 -1.77
N ALA A 166 -6.23 10.12 -1.32
CA ALA A 166 -6.30 10.80 -0.02
C ALA A 166 -7.50 11.76 0.04
N ARG A 167 -7.76 12.51 -1.04
CA ARG A 167 -8.93 13.37 -1.17
C ARG A 167 -10.24 12.61 -1.10
N ASN A 168 -10.34 11.48 -1.80
CA ASN A 168 -11.52 10.63 -1.73
C ASN A 168 -11.74 10.07 -0.31
N ASN A 169 -10.68 9.58 0.34
CA ASN A 169 -10.81 9.04 1.69
C ASN A 169 -11.20 10.13 2.71
N LEU A 170 -10.68 11.35 2.57
CA LEU A 170 -11.12 12.50 3.37
C LEU A 170 -12.60 12.80 3.13
N ALA A 171 -13.06 12.78 1.86
CA ALA A 171 -14.47 12.99 1.54
C ALA A 171 -15.38 11.95 2.22
N VAL A 172 -14.99 10.68 2.16
CA VAL A 172 -15.74 9.58 2.79
C VAL A 172 -15.77 9.75 4.33
N ALA A 173 -14.64 10.02 4.96
CA ALA A 173 -14.57 10.24 6.40
C ALA A 173 -15.44 11.43 6.86
N LEU A 174 -15.40 12.55 6.12
CA LEU A 174 -16.24 13.72 6.37
C LEU A 174 -17.72 13.43 6.20
N TYR A 175 -18.10 12.60 5.22
CA TYR A 175 -19.48 12.19 5.02
C TYR A 175 -20.03 11.43 6.25
N PHE A 176 -19.28 10.46 6.77
CA PHE A 176 -19.69 9.70 7.94
C PHE A 176 -19.72 10.58 9.19
N LYS A 177 -18.82 11.54 9.31
CA LYS A 177 -18.85 12.54 10.39
C LYS A 177 -20.03 13.52 10.28
N GLY A 178 -20.68 13.64 9.11
CA GLY A 178 -21.77 14.58 8.86
C GLY A 178 -21.35 15.94 8.31
N ASP A 179 -20.07 16.14 7.99
CA ASP A 179 -19.53 17.38 7.41
C ASP A 179 -19.69 17.38 5.87
N PHE A 180 -20.96 17.34 5.39
CA PHE A 180 -21.32 17.10 4.00
C PHE A 180 -20.76 18.13 3.00
N GLU A 181 -20.76 19.41 3.37
CA GLU A 181 -20.23 20.48 2.50
C GLU A 181 -18.72 20.34 2.26
N GLU A 182 -17.96 20.01 3.30
CA GLU A 182 -16.51 19.76 3.16
C GLU A 182 -16.25 18.44 2.42
N SER A 183 -17.08 17.42 2.65
CA SER A 183 -17.05 16.17 1.89
C SER A 183 -17.19 16.43 0.40
N LYS A 184 -18.19 17.22 -0.03
CA LYS A 184 -18.44 17.58 -1.44
C LYS A 184 -17.20 18.24 -2.08
N LYS A 185 -16.60 19.21 -1.41
CA LYS A 185 -15.37 19.87 -1.92
C LYS A 185 -14.23 18.88 -2.17
N ASN A 186 -14.07 17.88 -1.29
CA ASN A 186 -13.04 16.87 -1.47
C ASN A 186 -13.40 15.83 -2.54
N VAL A 187 -14.68 15.50 -2.73
CA VAL A 187 -15.15 14.70 -3.89
C VAL A 187 -14.82 15.40 -5.20
N GLU A 188 -15.15 16.69 -5.31
CA GLU A 188 -14.86 17.48 -6.50
C GLU A 188 -13.36 17.51 -6.79
N LYS A 189 -12.54 17.74 -5.75
CA LYS A 189 -11.08 17.74 -5.90
C LYS A 189 -10.53 16.36 -6.30
N ALA A 190 -11.00 15.28 -5.70
CA ALA A 190 -10.62 13.92 -6.10
C ALA A 190 -10.97 13.62 -7.57
N ARG A 191 -12.14 14.07 -8.03
CA ARG A 191 -12.60 13.93 -9.42
C ARG A 191 -11.72 14.74 -10.40
N GLU A 192 -11.37 15.99 -10.04
CA GLU A 192 -10.42 16.80 -10.82
C GLU A 192 -9.05 16.10 -10.97
N LEU A 193 -8.62 15.38 -9.95
CA LEU A 193 -7.38 14.60 -9.94
C LEU A 193 -7.51 13.22 -10.60
N GLY A 194 -8.70 12.93 -11.19
CA GLY A 194 -8.93 11.70 -11.95
C GLY A 194 -9.37 10.49 -11.15
N TYR A 195 -9.80 10.66 -9.87
CA TYR A 195 -10.33 9.54 -9.08
C TYR A 195 -11.73 9.16 -9.52
N PRO A 196 -12.01 7.88 -9.78
CA PRO A 196 -13.36 7.41 -10.10
C PRO A 196 -14.21 7.38 -8.80
N ILE A 197 -15.05 8.39 -8.63
CA ILE A 197 -15.97 8.45 -7.49
C ILE A 197 -17.11 7.44 -7.69
N ASP A 198 -17.42 6.67 -6.65
CA ASP A 198 -18.57 5.76 -6.64
C ASP A 198 -19.88 6.55 -6.77
N ASP A 199 -20.72 6.19 -7.76
CA ASP A 199 -21.95 6.93 -8.06
C ASP A 199 -22.96 6.88 -6.90
N ARG A 200 -22.99 5.78 -6.12
CA ARG A 200 -23.86 5.64 -4.94
C ARG A 200 -23.43 6.58 -3.83
N PHE A 201 -22.11 6.71 -3.62
CA PHE A 201 -21.58 7.65 -2.64
C PHE A 201 -21.88 9.09 -3.07
N ALA A 202 -21.66 9.44 -4.33
CA ALA A 202 -21.98 10.76 -4.86
C ALA A 202 -23.48 11.10 -4.70
N GLN A 203 -24.36 10.17 -5.03
CA GLN A 203 -25.81 10.34 -4.86
C GLN A 203 -26.20 10.51 -3.38
N ALA A 204 -25.68 9.66 -2.49
CA ALA A 204 -25.95 9.75 -1.07
C ALA A 204 -25.52 11.10 -0.47
N LEU A 205 -24.39 11.63 -0.93
CA LEU A 205 -23.91 12.94 -0.50
C LEU A 205 -24.81 14.08 -0.98
N GLU A 206 -25.28 14.05 -2.23
CA GLU A 206 -26.22 15.06 -2.77
C GLU A 206 -27.58 15.01 -2.02
N GLU A 207 -28.08 13.83 -1.70
CA GLU A 207 -29.31 13.68 -0.89
C GLU A 207 -29.17 14.32 0.50
N LYS A 208 -28.03 14.17 1.15
CA LYS A 208 -27.75 14.81 2.45
C LYS A 208 -27.69 16.33 2.35
N LEU A 209 -27.11 16.86 1.28
CA LEU A 209 -27.00 18.31 1.01
C LEU A 209 -28.36 18.93 0.61
N GLY A 210 -29.22 18.19 -0.10
CA GLY A 210 -30.55 18.67 -0.50
C GLY A 210 -31.56 18.70 0.64
N HIS A 211 -31.25 18.10 1.80
CA HIS A 211 -32.11 18.06 2.98
C HIS A 211 -31.58 18.94 4.14
N SER A 212 -30.49 19.68 3.91
CA SER A 212 -29.86 20.65 4.80
C SER A 212 -30.28 22.06 4.42
#